data_9f91bea5b3cb1d1d6304e74bc0d2d20d
#
_entry.id   9f91bea5b3cb1d1d6304e74bc0d2d20d
#
_cell.length_a   1.000
_cell.length_b   1.000
_cell.length_c   1.000
_cell.angle_alpha   90.00
_cell.angle_beta   90.00
_cell.angle_gamma   90.00
#
_symmetry.space_group_name_H-M   'P 1'
#
loop_
_entity.id
_entity.type
_entity.pdbx_description
1 polymer ?
#
loop_
_entity_poly.entity_id
_entity_poly.type
_entity_poly.pdbx_seq_one_letter_code
_entity_poly.pdbx_strand_id
1 'polypeptide(L)'
;LALGQIFFGPLSDKYGRRPLLLVSMLLFIVSTLFCLFAPDIYSFVTLRLIQGIAGAGGIVISRSVATDKFSGKELAKMLAVIGAINGVAPVAAPVIGGLLTGSVGWQGIFMILLFIGILLGIGCIRFKESLPAEKRSKTGVWATFRSFGIIVHNRRYMLYVFQLAFAQGILFAYIASSPFIIQQHYGFSPFAFSICFAVNAVAIGVAAALSVKFRRTENGTLTGCIGMLVFAVLQM
;
A
#
# COMPACT_ATOMS: atom_id res chain seq x y z
N LEU A 1 -7.93 -1.90 1.27
CA LEU A 1 -6.97 -0.78 1.22
C LEU A 1 -7.50 0.36 0.34
N ALA A 2 -7.80 0.16 -0.95
CA ALA A 2 -8.21 1.22 -1.89
C ALA A 2 -9.42 2.02 -1.38
N LEU A 3 -10.49 1.35 -0.94
CA LEU A 3 -11.66 2.01 -0.36
C LEU A 3 -11.27 2.89 0.83
N GLY A 4 -10.45 2.39 1.74
CA GLY A 4 -9.98 3.17 2.89
C GLY A 4 -9.23 4.43 2.48
N GLN A 5 -8.37 4.36 1.45
CA GLN A 5 -7.61 5.52 0.99
C GLN A 5 -8.50 6.65 0.49
N ILE A 6 -9.60 6.32 -0.19
CA ILE A 6 -10.57 7.31 -0.68
C ILE A 6 -11.23 8.09 0.47
N PHE A 7 -11.51 7.42 1.59
CA PHE A 7 -12.20 8.04 2.72
C PHE A 7 -11.23 8.72 3.71
N PHE A 8 -10.10 8.08 4.02
CA PHE A 8 -9.16 8.61 5.03
C PHE A 8 -8.52 9.94 4.61
N GLY A 9 -8.31 10.18 3.30
CA GLY A 9 -7.80 11.44 2.79
C GLY A 9 -8.68 12.63 3.23
N PRO A 10 -9.89 12.76 2.67
CA PRO A 10 -10.81 13.86 2.99
C PRO A 10 -11.17 13.96 4.47
N LEU A 11 -11.32 12.82 5.16
CA LEU A 11 -11.60 12.80 6.59
C LEU A 11 -10.44 13.41 7.39
N SER A 12 -9.19 13.09 7.03
CA SER A 12 -8.01 13.62 7.72
C SER A 12 -7.78 15.11 7.45
N ASP A 13 -8.23 15.62 6.28
CA ASP A 13 -8.21 17.06 5.99
C ASP A 13 -9.23 17.84 6.82
N LYS A 14 -10.33 17.20 7.21
CA LYS A 14 -11.41 17.82 8.00
C LYS A 14 -11.17 17.72 9.50
N TYR A 15 -10.87 16.52 9.99
CA TYR A 15 -10.79 16.24 11.44
C TYR A 15 -9.37 16.35 12.00
N GLY A 16 -8.36 16.44 11.15
CA GLY A 16 -6.96 16.44 11.52
C GLY A 16 -6.29 15.09 11.27
N ARG A 17 -4.96 15.09 11.15
CA ARG A 17 -4.16 13.91 10.83
C ARG A 17 -4.09 12.94 12.01
N ARG A 18 -3.80 13.48 13.21
CA ARG A 18 -3.59 12.68 14.43
C ARG A 18 -4.81 11.85 14.82
N PRO A 19 -6.04 12.41 14.96
CA PRO A 19 -7.20 11.61 15.37
C PRO A 19 -7.48 10.46 14.42
N LEU A 20 -7.43 10.72 13.11
CA LEU A 20 -7.69 9.69 12.11
C LEU A 20 -6.59 8.62 12.08
N LEU A 21 -5.33 9.01 12.31
CA LEU A 21 -4.23 8.06 12.43
C LEU A 21 -4.43 7.13 13.63
N LEU A 22 -4.82 7.67 14.78
CA LEU A 22 -5.10 6.88 15.99
C LEU A 22 -6.29 5.93 15.80
N VAL A 23 -7.38 6.40 15.19
CA VAL A 23 -8.53 5.55 14.86
C VAL A 23 -8.15 4.44 13.89
N SER A 24 -7.39 4.73 12.85
CA SER A 24 -6.93 3.72 11.89
C SER A 24 -6.01 2.68 12.54
N MET A 25 -5.09 3.11 13.40
CA MET A 25 -4.21 2.19 14.15
C MET A 25 -4.98 1.32 15.14
N LEU A 26 -5.95 1.90 15.86
CA LEU A 26 -6.81 1.14 16.77
C LEU A 26 -7.62 0.07 16.01
N LEU A 27 -8.26 0.45 14.90
CA LEU A 27 -8.99 -0.49 14.05
C LEU A 27 -8.09 -1.60 13.51
N PHE A 28 -6.84 -1.26 13.12
CA PHE A 28 -5.87 -2.25 12.65
C PHE A 28 -5.49 -3.25 13.74
N ILE A 29 -5.19 -2.76 14.95
CA ILE A 29 -4.82 -3.60 16.09
C ILE A 29 -5.99 -4.51 16.49
N VAL A 30 -7.18 -3.95 16.64
CA VAL A 30 -8.39 -4.69 17.03
C VAL A 30 -8.75 -5.75 15.99
N SER A 31 -8.79 -5.38 14.71
CA SER A 31 -9.08 -6.35 13.65
C SER A 31 -8.03 -7.44 13.53
N THR A 32 -6.74 -7.12 13.74
CA THR A 32 -5.65 -8.10 13.75
C THR A 32 -5.79 -9.07 14.91
N LEU A 33 -6.13 -8.57 16.11
CA LEU A 33 -6.39 -9.39 17.29
C LEU A 33 -7.56 -10.36 17.04
N PHE A 34 -8.68 -9.87 16.53
CA PHE A 34 -9.84 -10.71 16.25
C PHE A 34 -9.61 -11.72 15.13
N CYS A 35 -8.72 -11.45 14.17
CA CYS A 35 -8.33 -12.45 13.17
C CYS A 35 -7.73 -13.72 13.79
N LEU A 36 -7.05 -13.61 14.93
CA LEU A 36 -6.49 -14.77 15.64
C LEU A 36 -7.57 -15.72 16.20
N PHE A 37 -8.76 -15.20 16.48
CA PHE A 37 -9.87 -15.92 17.11
C PHE A 37 -11.05 -16.12 16.12
N ALA A 38 -10.86 -15.87 14.84
CA ALA A 38 -11.93 -16.00 13.85
C ALA A 38 -12.42 -17.45 13.77
N PRO A 39 -13.73 -17.72 14.04
CA PRO A 39 -14.26 -19.09 14.09
C PRO A 39 -14.45 -19.72 12.71
N ASP A 40 -14.62 -18.90 11.69
CA ASP A 40 -14.92 -19.30 10.32
C ASP A 40 -14.28 -18.38 9.29
N ILE A 41 -14.27 -18.82 8.04
CA ILE A 41 -13.63 -18.11 6.92
C ILE A 41 -14.33 -16.78 6.63
N TYR A 42 -15.65 -16.66 6.81
CA TYR A 42 -16.40 -15.43 6.53
C TYR A 42 -16.07 -14.33 7.54
N SER A 43 -16.01 -14.70 8.83
CA SER A 43 -15.56 -13.81 9.90
C SER A 43 -14.12 -13.35 9.65
N PHE A 44 -13.23 -14.28 9.30
CA PHE A 44 -11.84 -13.96 8.97
C PHE A 44 -11.73 -12.98 7.80
N VAL A 45 -12.42 -13.22 6.69
CA VAL A 45 -12.40 -12.34 5.51
C VAL A 45 -12.96 -10.95 5.84
N THR A 46 -14.02 -10.88 6.63
CA THR A 46 -14.61 -9.62 7.06
C THR A 46 -13.63 -8.82 7.94
N LEU A 47 -12.97 -9.46 8.88
CA LEU A 47 -11.94 -8.84 9.71
C LEU A 47 -10.74 -8.38 8.88
N ARG A 48 -10.33 -9.15 7.88
CA ARG A 48 -9.28 -8.76 6.93
C ARG A 48 -9.69 -7.57 6.06
N LEU A 49 -10.96 -7.45 5.71
CA LEU A 49 -11.48 -6.27 5.02
C LEU A 49 -11.35 -5.01 5.91
N ILE A 50 -11.77 -5.12 7.17
CA ILE A 50 -11.65 -4.02 8.16
C ILE A 50 -10.17 -3.67 8.38
N GLN A 51 -9.30 -4.65 8.58
CA GLN A 51 -7.87 -4.47 8.74
C GLN A 51 -7.26 -3.77 7.51
N GLY A 52 -7.67 -4.16 6.30
CA GLY A 52 -7.23 -3.52 5.07
C GLY A 52 -7.69 -2.06 4.94
N ILE A 53 -8.92 -1.75 5.34
CA ILE A 53 -9.43 -0.37 5.40
C ILE A 53 -8.61 0.44 6.41
N ALA A 54 -8.40 -0.09 7.61
CA ALA A 54 -7.61 0.54 8.66
C ALA A 54 -6.17 0.84 8.22
N GLY A 55 -5.48 -0.13 7.61
CA GLY A 55 -4.12 0.06 7.11
C GLY A 55 -3.99 1.16 6.05
N ALA A 56 -5.06 1.44 5.31
CA ALA A 56 -5.08 2.54 4.34
C ALA A 56 -4.89 3.92 4.99
N GLY A 57 -5.38 4.10 6.22
CA GLY A 57 -5.21 5.35 6.98
C GLY A 57 -3.73 5.68 7.19
N GLY A 58 -2.92 4.70 7.60
CA GLY A 58 -1.48 4.89 7.77
C GLY A 58 -0.78 5.32 6.48
N ILE A 59 -1.12 4.70 5.35
CA ILE A 59 -0.53 5.01 4.03
C ILE A 59 -0.87 6.43 3.58
N VAL A 60 -2.14 6.83 3.67
CA VAL A 60 -2.59 8.15 3.21
C VAL A 60 -2.09 9.25 4.14
N ILE A 61 -2.27 9.05 5.45
CA ILE A 61 -1.94 10.09 6.43
C ILE A 61 -0.43 10.34 6.48
N SER A 62 0.42 9.30 6.32
CA SER A 62 1.88 9.49 6.28
C SER A 62 2.32 10.43 5.15
N ARG A 63 1.72 10.29 3.96
CA ARG A 63 1.97 11.19 2.82
C ARG A 63 1.46 12.60 3.10
N SER A 64 0.27 12.73 3.66
CA SER A 64 -0.31 14.02 4.01
C SER A 64 0.53 14.74 5.08
N VAL A 65 1.02 14.04 6.10
CA VAL A 65 1.93 14.60 7.11
C VAL A 65 3.24 15.07 6.48
N ALA A 66 3.77 14.33 5.49
CA ALA A 66 4.96 14.78 4.78
C ALA A 66 4.71 16.10 4.03
N THR A 67 3.57 16.24 3.35
CA THR A 67 3.20 17.48 2.65
C THR A 67 2.88 18.63 3.60
N ASP A 68 2.39 18.35 4.80
CA ASP A 68 2.08 19.37 5.81
C ASP A 68 3.36 19.94 6.46
N LYS A 69 4.43 19.12 6.59
CA LYS A 69 5.65 19.47 7.34
C LYS A 69 6.83 19.88 6.47
N PHE A 70 6.91 19.38 5.25
CA PHE A 70 8.05 19.57 4.36
C PHE A 70 7.64 20.27 3.06
N SER A 71 8.59 20.94 2.42
CA SER A 71 8.40 21.61 1.14
C SER A 71 9.62 21.44 0.23
N GLY A 72 9.45 21.68 -1.07
CA GLY A 72 10.53 21.66 -2.04
C GLY A 72 11.32 20.35 -2.07
N LYS A 73 12.64 20.42 -1.98
CA LYS A 73 13.54 19.25 -2.06
C LYS A 73 13.38 18.28 -0.89
N GLU A 74 13.08 18.79 0.31
CA GLU A 74 12.88 17.95 1.50
C GLU A 74 11.60 17.12 1.37
N LEU A 75 10.52 17.70 0.89
CA LEU A 75 9.29 16.98 0.59
C LEU A 75 9.55 15.87 -0.43
N ALA A 76 10.24 16.16 -1.51
CA ALA A 76 10.59 15.17 -2.52
C ALA A 76 11.39 14.01 -1.94
N LYS A 77 12.36 14.29 -1.04
CA LYS A 77 13.14 13.27 -0.34
C LYS A 77 12.26 12.40 0.57
N MET A 78 11.36 13.02 1.36
CA MET A 78 10.46 12.29 2.26
C MET A 78 9.48 11.41 1.49
N LEU A 79 8.89 11.92 0.41
CA LEU A 79 8.00 11.12 -0.45
C LEU A 79 8.74 9.98 -1.15
N ALA A 80 10.01 10.17 -1.52
CA ALA A 80 10.84 9.10 -2.07
C ALA A 80 11.12 8.01 -1.05
N VAL A 81 11.40 8.35 0.22
CA VAL A 81 11.57 7.38 1.32
C VAL A 81 10.27 6.59 1.56
N ILE A 82 9.13 7.29 1.66
CA ILE A 82 7.81 6.63 1.81
C ILE A 82 7.54 5.70 0.61
N GLY A 83 7.86 6.16 -0.59
CA GLY A 83 7.72 5.36 -1.82
C GLY A 83 8.60 4.11 -1.81
N ALA A 84 9.87 4.25 -1.38
CA ALA A 84 10.79 3.13 -1.26
C ALA A 84 10.31 2.07 -0.26
N ILE A 85 9.84 2.49 0.91
CA ILE A 85 9.26 1.58 1.92
C ILE A 85 8.03 0.85 1.35
N ASN A 86 7.12 1.58 0.69
CA ASN A 86 5.94 0.99 0.07
C ASN A 86 6.27 0.06 -1.11
N GLY A 87 7.39 0.26 -1.80
CA GLY A 87 7.87 -0.62 -2.86
C GLY A 87 8.54 -1.89 -2.35
N VAL A 88 9.31 -1.77 -1.25
CA VAL A 88 10.03 -2.91 -0.66
C VAL A 88 9.10 -3.82 0.15
N ALA A 89 8.10 -3.28 0.82
CA ALA A 89 7.24 -4.06 1.70
C ALA A 89 6.49 -5.23 1.02
N PRO A 90 5.87 -5.07 -0.17
CA PRO A 90 5.20 -6.18 -0.86
C PRO A 90 6.15 -7.31 -1.26
N VAL A 91 7.42 -7.00 -1.37
CA VAL A 91 8.50 -7.93 -1.73
C VAL A 91 9.02 -8.67 -0.51
N ALA A 92 9.31 -7.92 0.55
CA ALA A 92 9.84 -8.49 1.79
C ALA A 92 8.79 -9.35 2.51
N ALA A 93 7.51 -8.98 2.46
CA ALA A 93 6.46 -9.66 3.20
C ALA A 93 6.27 -11.14 2.82
N PRO A 94 6.20 -11.55 1.55
CA PRO A 94 6.12 -12.97 1.19
C PRO A 94 7.37 -13.76 1.55
N VAL A 95 8.56 -13.15 1.44
CA VAL A 95 9.82 -13.80 1.81
C VAL A 95 9.85 -14.07 3.32
N ILE A 96 9.59 -13.04 4.12
CA ILE A 96 9.54 -13.17 5.58
C ILE A 96 8.41 -14.11 5.99
N GLY A 97 7.23 -13.98 5.39
CA GLY A 97 6.09 -14.85 5.66
C GLY A 97 6.37 -16.32 5.33
N GLY A 98 7.01 -16.59 4.19
CA GLY A 98 7.40 -17.95 3.80
C GLY A 98 8.42 -18.60 4.76
N LEU A 99 9.38 -17.83 5.25
CA LEU A 99 10.34 -18.29 6.26
C LEU A 99 9.67 -18.56 7.62
N LEU A 100 8.74 -17.71 8.02
CA LEU A 100 8.07 -17.83 9.32
C LEU A 100 6.97 -18.88 9.34
N THR A 101 6.30 -19.14 8.21
CA THR A 101 5.15 -20.06 8.14
C THR A 101 5.51 -21.45 8.63
N GLY A 102 6.72 -21.93 8.33
CA GLY A 102 7.20 -23.24 8.74
C GLY A 102 7.48 -23.37 10.24
N SER A 103 7.78 -22.27 10.93
CA SER A 103 8.18 -22.27 12.34
C SER A 103 7.05 -21.85 13.29
N VAL A 104 6.25 -20.83 12.95
CA VAL A 104 5.26 -20.24 13.85
C VAL A 104 3.81 -20.38 13.35
N GLY A 105 3.61 -20.93 12.14
CA GLY A 105 2.30 -21.06 11.53
C GLY A 105 1.68 -19.69 11.16
N TRP A 106 0.45 -19.71 10.64
CA TRP A 106 -0.26 -18.49 10.24
C TRP A 106 -0.66 -17.62 11.46
N GLN A 107 -1.03 -18.23 12.58
CA GLN A 107 -1.33 -17.48 13.81
C GLN A 107 -0.12 -16.72 14.33
N GLY A 108 1.07 -17.32 14.27
CA GLY A 108 2.29 -16.65 14.68
C GLY A 108 2.59 -15.41 13.83
N ILE A 109 2.30 -15.45 12.53
CA ILE A 109 2.43 -14.27 11.66
C ILE A 109 1.47 -13.15 12.12
N PHE A 110 0.22 -13.48 12.47
CA PHE A 110 -0.73 -12.49 12.99
C PHE A 110 -0.31 -11.94 14.36
N MET A 111 0.30 -12.74 15.22
CA MET A 111 0.86 -12.25 16.50
C MET A 111 1.99 -11.25 16.28
N ILE A 112 2.89 -11.53 15.32
CA ILE A 112 3.95 -10.58 14.91
C ILE A 112 3.35 -9.29 14.38
N LEU A 113 2.33 -9.37 13.50
CA LEU A 113 1.64 -8.20 12.98
C LEU A 113 0.96 -7.39 14.09
N LEU A 114 0.35 -8.06 15.07
CA LEU A 114 -0.27 -7.44 16.23
C LEU A 114 0.77 -6.70 17.06
N PHE A 115 1.89 -7.34 17.34
CA PHE A 115 2.99 -6.74 18.10
C PHE A 115 3.53 -5.49 17.42
N ILE A 116 3.81 -5.57 16.10
CA ILE A 116 4.25 -4.42 15.30
C ILE A 116 3.17 -3.32 15.31
N GLY A 117 1.90 -3.70 15.15
CA GLY A 117 0.77 -2.77 15.20
C GLY A 117 0.68 -2.01 16.52
N ILE A 118 0.88 -2.69 17.65
CA ILE A 118 0.91 -2.08 18.99
C ILE A 118 2.09 -1.10 19.11
N LEU A 119 3.29 -1.50 18.70
CA LEU A 119 4.47 -0.62 18.74
C LEU A 119 4.25 0.65 17.91
N LEU A 120 3.72 0.51 16.71
CA LEU A 120 3.38 1.66 15.85
C LEU A 120 2.27 2.51 16.46
N GLY A 121 1.26 1.89 17.07
CA GLY A 121 0.18 2.57 17.78
C GLY A 121 0.70 3.43 18.94
N ILE A 122 1.63 2.91 19.74
CA ILE A 122 2.31 3.66 20.80
C ILE A 122 3.09 4.86 20.22
N GLY A 123 3.79 4.65 19.09
CA GLY A 123 4.44 5.73 18.37
C GLY A 123 3.46 6.82 17.90
N CYS A 124 2.29 6.41 17.40
CA CYS A 124 1.23 7.32 16.94
C CYS A 124 0.61 8.14 18.08
N ILE A 125 0.56 7.62 19.31
CA ILE A 125 0.07 8.38 20.48
C ILE A 125 0.96 9.60 20.75
N ARG A 126 2.28 9.46 20.56
CA ARG A 126 3.25 10.54 20.74
C ARG A 126 3.30 11.52 19.55
N PHE A 127 2.65 11.18 18.45
CA PHE A 127 2.62 12.03 17.27
C PHE A 127 1.84 13.31 17.56
N LYS A 128 2.44 14.48 17.26
CA LYS A 128 1.77 15.78 17.36
C LYS A 128 1.02 16.08 16.06
N GLU A 129 -0.14 16.73 16.20
CA GLU A 129 -0.95 17.14 15.04
C GLU A 129 -0.11 17.96 14.06
N SER A 130 -0.16 17.60 12.77
CA SER A 130 0.56 18.32 11.72
C SER A 130 -0.31 19.35 10.99
N LEU A 131 -1.65 19.20 11.05
CA LEU A 131 -2.59 20.08 10.38
C LEU A 131 -3.22 21.04 11.39
N PRO A 132 -2.81 22.34 11.43
CA PRO A 132 -3.42 23.34 12.30
C PRO A 132 -4.93 23.46 12.07
N ALA A 133 -5.68 23.77 13.11
CA ALA A 133 -7.15 23.86 13.05
C ALA A 133 -7.64 24.87 11.99
N GLU A 134 -6.89 25.94 11.78
CA GLU A 134 -7.19 27.00 10.80
C GLU A 134 -7.07 26.51 9.35
N LYS A 135 -6.20 25.53 9.09
CA LYS A 135 -5.96 24.95 7.75
C LYS A 135 -6.86 23.75 7.45
N ARG A 136 -7.67 23.31 8.41
CA ARG A 136 -8.58 22.20 8.19
C ARG A 136 -9.68 22.57 7.20
N SER A 137 -10.04 21.61 6.37
CA SER A 137 -11.10 21.80 5.38
C SER A 137 -12.43 22.10 6.07
N LYS A 138 -12.99 23.27 5.79
CA LYS A 138 -14.35 23.65 6.23
C LYS A 138 -15.42 23.04 5.33
N THR A 139 -15.03 22.53 4.17
CA THR A 139 -15.95 21.88 3.22
C THR A 139 -16.36 20.51 3.74
N GLY A 140 -17.60 20.16 3.49
CA GLY A 140 -18.09 18.81 3.82
C GLY A 140 -17.35 17.73 3.02
N VAL A 141 -17.24 16.54 3.59
CA VAL A 141 -16.60 15.39 2.91
C VAL A 141 -17.21 15.15 1.53
N TRP A 142 -18.51 15.33 1.37
CA TRP A 142 -19.21 15.26 0.09
C TRP A 142 -18.75 16.28 -0.96
N ALA A 143 -18.41 17.49 -0.53
CA ALA A 143 -17.87 18.51 -1.44
C ALA A 143 -16.49 18.10 -1.99
N THR A 144 -15.68 17.43 -1.19
CA THR A 144 -14.41 16.87 -1.64
C THR A 144 -14.62 15.74 -2.68
N PHE A 145 -15.61 14.87 -2.47
CA PHE A 145 -15.97 13.88 -3.49
C PHE A 145 -16.46 14.51 -4.80
N ARG A 146 -17.19 15.60 -4.74
CA ARG A 146 -17.60 16.36 -5.92
C ARG A 146 -16.39 16.92 -6.69
N SER A 147 -15.34 17.33 -5.99
CA SER A 147 -14.09 17.81 -6.61
C SER A 147 -13.36 16.70 -7.38
N PHE A 148 -13.53 15.42 -7.02
CA PHE A 148 -13.01 14.31 -7.83
C PHE A 148 -13.64 14.26 -9.22
N GLY A 149 -14.90 14.71 -9.38
CA GLY A 149 -15.54 14.84 -10.69
C GLY A 149 -14.77 15.74 -11.66
N ILE A 150 -14.16 16.82 -11.15
CA ILE A 150 -13.34 17.74 -11.95
C ILE A 150 -12.05 17.04 -12.42
N ILE A 151 -11.45 16.26 -11.54
CA ILE A 151 -10.20 15.52 -11.81
C ILE A 151 -10.45 14.44 -12.88
N VAL A 152 -11.56 13.71 -12.77
CA VAL A 152 -11.95 12.65 -13.71
C VAL A 152 -12.18 13.21 -15.14
N HIS A 153 -12.60 14.46 -15.27
CA HIS A 153 -12.77 15.11 -16.57
C HIS A 153 -11.45 15.52 -17.26
N ASN A 154 -10.34 15.52 -16.51
CA ASN A 154 -9.02 15.80 -17.10
C ASN A 154 -8.46 14.55 -17.79
N ARG A 155 -8.64 14.47 -19.11
CA ARG A 155 -8.23 13.31 -19.93
C ARG A 155 -6.75 12.94 -19.77
N ARG A 156 -5.85 13.94 -19.72
CA ARG A 156 -4.40 13.68 -19.55
C ARG A 156 -4.10 13.05 -18.20
N TYR A 157 -4.70 13.59 -17.14
CA TYR A 157 -4.54 13.05 -15.80
C TYR A 157 -5.07 11.62 -15.71
N MET A 158 -6.25 11.35 -16.29
CA MET A 158 -6.86 10.01 -16.28
C MET A 158 -6.03 8.97 -17.02
N LEU A 159 -5.34 9.32 -18.10
CA LEU A 159 -4.43 8.40 -18.77
C LEU A 159 -3.30 7.93 -17.84
N TYR A 160 -2.68 8.84 -17.08
CA TYR A 160 -1.67 8.44 -16.08
C TYR A 160 -2.25 7.61 -14.95
N VAL A 161 -3.46 7.93 -14.49
CA VAL A 161 -4.16 7.16 -13.46
C VAL A 161 -4.46 5.74 -13.95
N PHE A 162 -4.98 5.58 -15.16
CA PHE A 162 -5.23 4.26 -15.75
C PHE A 162 -3.95 3.45 -15.93
N GLN A 163 -2.89 4.08 -16.45
CA GLN A 163 -1.60 3.41 -16.58
C GLN A 163 -1.09 2.89 -15.23
N LEU A 164 -1.14 3.72 -14.18
CA LEU A 164 -0.77 3.30 -12.83
C LEU A 164 -1.69 2.21 -12.30
N ALA A 165 -2.99 2.31 -12.53
CA ALA A 165 -3.98 1.34 -12.09
C ALA A 165 -3.74 -0.04 -12.75
N PHE A 166 -3.47 -0.09 -14.05
CA PHE A 166 -3.14 -1.34 -14.75
C PHE A 166 -1.82 -1.95 -14.25
N ALA A 167 -0.77 -1.13 -14.10
CA ALA A 167 0.51 -1.60 -13.57
C ALA A 167 0.36 -2.20 -12.14
N GLN A 168 -0.38 -1.52 -11.27
CA GLN A 168 -0.66 -2.02 -9.93
C GLN A 168 -1.58 -3.24 -9.96
N GLY A 169 -2.55 -3.28 -10.87
CA GLY A 169 -3.44 -4.43 -11.07
C GLY A 169 -2.67 -5.69 -11.43
N ILE A 170 -1.73 -5.61 -12.38
CA ILE A 170 -0.85 -6.73 -12.76
C ILE A 170 -0.02 -7.19 -11.55
N LEU A 171 0.58 -6.26 -10.80
CA LEU A 171 1.36 -6.60 -9.61
C LEU A 171 0.52 -7.33 -8.56
N PHE A 172 -0.68 -6.83 -8.26
CA PHE A 172 -1.57 -7.47 -7.29
C PHE A 172 -2.15 -8.80 -7.78
N ALA A 173 -2.43 -8.94 -9.07
CA ALA A 173 -2.83 -10.22 -9.67
C ALA A 173 -1.70 -11.25 -9.52
N TYR A 174 -0.46 -10.87 -9.82
CA TYR A 174 0.71 -11.72 -9.59
C TYR A 174 0.85 -12.11 -8.11
N ILE A 175 0.76 -11.17 -7.18
CA ILE A 175 0.85 -11.45 -5.73
C ILE A 175 -0.24 -12.43 -5.29
N ALA A 176 -1.46 -12.30 -5.80
CA ALA A 176 -2.59 -13.14 -5.41
C ALA A 176 -2.52 -14.55 -6.01
N SER A 177 -2.11 -14.69 -7.26
CA SER A 177 -2.14 -15.96 -7.99
C SER A 177 -0.86 -16.79 -7.83
N SER A 178 0.30 -16.14 -7.65
CA SER A 178 1.59 -16.84 -7.63
C SER A 178 1.74 -17.92 -6.56
N PRO A 179 1.19 -17.80 -5.32
CA PRO A 179 1.26 -18.88 -4.35
C PRO A 179 0.55 -20.15 -4.82
N PHE A 180 -0.61 -20.00 -5.45
CA PHE A 180 -1.39 -21.13 -5.96
C PHE A 180 -0.66 -21.81 -7.14
N ILE A 181 -0.14 -21.03 -8.05
CA ILE A 181 0.58 -21.55 -9.22
C ILE A 181 1.87 -22.22 -8.78
N ILE A 182 2.71 -21.55 -8.02
CA ILE A 182 4.05 -22.03 -7.69
C ILE A 182 4.00 -23.19 -6.68
N GLN A 183 3.16 -23.08 -5.63
CA GLN A 183 3.15 -24.08 -4.57
C GLN A 183 2.15 -25.22 -4.82
N GLN A 184 0.92 -24.92 -5.32
CA GLN A 184 -0.08 -25.96 -5.50
C GLN A 184 0.03 -26.65 -6.86
N HIS A 185 0.27 -25.89 -7.94
CA HIS A 185 0.34 -26.49 -9.27
C HIS A 185 1.72 -27.12 -9.56
N TYR A 186 2.80 -26.39 -9.27
CA TYR A 186 4.16 -26.91 -9.49
C TYR A 186 4.77 -27.64 -8.29
N GLY A 187 4.11 -27.66 -7.13
CA GLY A 187 4.58 -28.39 -5.94
C GLY A 187 5.84 -27.83 -5.29
N PHE A 188 6.23 -26.59 -5.60
CA PHE A 188 7.40 -25.97 -4.97
C PHE A 188 7.18 -25.69 -3.49
N SER A 189 8.25 -25.76 -2.70
CA SER A 189 8.23 -25.42 -1.29
C SER A 189 7.94 -23.92 -1.07
N PRO A 190 7.40 -23.52 0.10
CA PRO A 190 7.25 -22.10 0.45
C PRO A 190 8.55 -21.31 0.39
N PHE A 191 9.68 -21.97 0.67
CA PHE A 191 11.01 -21.36 0.54
C PHE A 191 11.38 -21.06 -0.92
N ALA A 192 11.17 -22.03 -1.84
CA ALA A 192 11.42 -21.82 -3.27
C ALA A 192 10.51 -20.71 -3.84
N PHE A 193 9.22 -20.66 -3.41
CA PHE A 193 8.33 -19.56 -3.73
C PHE A 193 8.89 -18.20 -3.28
N SER A 194 9.42 -18.12 -2.07
CA SER A 194 10.02 -16.90 -1.53
C SER A 194 11.21 -16.43 -2.34
N ILE A 195 12.05 -17.35 -2.84
CA ILE A 195 13.20 -17.03 -3.73
C ILE A 195 12.70 -16.47 -5.06
N CYS A 196 11.72 -17.12 -5.72
CA CYS A 196 11.14 -16.62 -6.96
C CYS A 196 10.59 -15.20 -6.79
N PHE A 197 9.92 -14.96 -5.66
CA PHE A 197 9.38 -13.66 -5.34
C PHE A 197 10.48 -12.60 -5.12
N ALA A 198 11.57 -12.97 -4.44
CA ALA A 198 12.73 -12.10 -4.20
C ALA A 198 13.43 -11.71 -5.51
N VAL A 199 13.61 -12.66 -6.44
CA VAL A 199 14.20 -12.39 -7.76
C VAL A 199 13.36 -11.39 -8.55
N ASN A 200 12.03 -11.59 -8.57
CA ASN A 200 11.10 -10.68 -9.25
C ASN A 200 11.13 -9.27 -8.65
N ALA A 201 11.26 -9.20 -7.36
CA ALA A 201 11.39 -7.97 -6.62
C ALA A 201 12.67 -7.19 -6.93
N VAL A 202 13.79 -7.87 -7.00
CA VAL A 202 15.08 -7.27 -7.41
C VAL A 202 14.95 -6.75 -8.84
N ALA A 203 14.32 -7.52 -9.75
CA ALA A 203 14.08 -7.08 -11.13
C ALA A 203 13.23 -5.79 -11.19
N ILE A 204 12.16 -5.71 -10.40
CA ILE A 204 11.33 -4.49 -10.28
C ILE A 204 12.15 -3.31 -9.73
N GLY A 205 12.96 -3.56 -8.70
CA GLY A 205 13.84 -2.55 -8.11
C GLY A 205 14.87 -2.00 -9.10
N VAL A 206 15.52 -2.88 -9.86
CA VAL A 206 16.47 -2.53 -10.92
C VAL A 206 15.76 -1.73 -12.02
N ALA A 207 14.60 -2.18 -12.49
CA ALA A 207 13.81 -1.47 -13.49
C ALA A 207 13.40 -0.07 -13.00
N ALA A 208 12.99 0.05 -11.74
CA ALA A 208 12.66 1.34 -11.12
C ALA A 208 13.87 2.28 -11.06
N ALA A 209 15.04 1.79 -10.67
CA ALA A 209 16.28 2.56 -10.63
C ALA A 209 16.72 3.01 -12.02
N LEU A 210 16.65 2.13 -13.02
CA LEU A 210 16.94 2.46 -14.41
C LEU A 210 15.96 3.50 -14.98
N SER A 211 14.68 3.43 -14.62
CA SER A 211 13.65 4.37 -15.08
C SER A 211 13.96 5.81 -14.70
N VAL A 212 14.65 6.04 -13.57
CA VAL A 212 15.09 7.38 -13.15
C VAL A 212 16.07 8.00 -14.15
N LYS A 213 16.92 7.16 -14.77
CA LYS A 213 17.90 7.59 -15.77
C LYS A 213 17.25 7.94 -17.11
N PHE A 214 16.10 7.30 -17.42
CA PHE A 214 15.35 7.51 -18.65
C PHE A 214 14.24 8.57 -18.53
N ARG A 215 14.16 9.28 -17.43
CA ARG A 215 13.09 10.23 -17.07
C ARG A 215 13.08 11.53 -17.90
N ARG A 216 13.54 11.51 -19.10
CA ARG A 216 13.32 12.63 -20.02
C ARG A 216 12.08 12.33 -20.87
N THR A 217 10.94 13.01 -20.49
CA THR A 217 9.79 13.30 -21.35
C THR A 217 8.79 12.16 -21.65
N GLU A 218 7.74 12.53 -22.36
CA GLU A 218 6.58 11.76 -22.86
C GLU A 218 6.92 10.36 -23.40
N ASN A 219 8.14 10.17 -23.90
CA ASN A 219 8.65 8.89 -24.38
C ASN A 219 8.85 7.84 -23.25
N GLY A 220 9.09 8.25 -22.01
CA GLY A 220 9.25 7.32 -20.89
C GLY A 220 7.96 6.56 -20.56
N THR A 221 6.81 7.21 -20.74
CA THR A 221 5.49 6.60 -20.56
C THR A 221 5.21 5.56 -21.64
N LEU A 222 5.50 5.91 -22.89
CA LEU A 222 5.34 5.02 -24.04
C LEU A 222 6.27 3.79 -23.91
N THR A 223 7.52 4.00 -23.57
CA THR A 223 8.50 2.92 -23.34
C THR A 223 8.07 1.99 -22.22
N GLY A 224 7.51 2.54 -21.12
CA GLY A 224 6.94 1.75 -20.02
C GLY A 224 5.74 0.90 -20.46
N CYS A 225 4.83 1.45 -21.26
CA CYS A 225 3.69 0.71 -21.81
C CYS A 225 4.13 -0.41 -22.77
N ILE A 226 5.10 -0.14 -23.65
CA ILE A 226 5.65 -1.14 -24.56
C ILE A 226 6.36 -2.24 -23.75
N GLY A 227 7.16 -1.89 -22.73
CA GLY A 227 7.80 -2.87 -21.85
C GLY A 227 6.82 -3.76 -21.12
N MET A 228 5.71 -3.22 -20.63
CA MET A 228 4.64 -4.02 -19.99
C MET A 228 3.95 -4.95 -20.99
N LEU A 229 3.67 -4.49 -22.21
CA LEU A 229 3.10 -5.30 -23.28
C LEU A 229 4.01 -6.45 -23.67
N VAL A 230 5.30 -6.17 -23.89
CA VAL A 230 6.30 -7.20 -24.23
C VAL A 230 6.41 -8.23 -23.12
N PHE A 231 6.44 -7.77 -21.85
CA PHE A 231 6.50 -8.68 -20.69
C PHE A 231 5.24 -9.55 -20.56
N ALA A 232 4.05 -8.99 -20.80
CA ALA A 232 2.81 -9.74 -20.78
C ALA A 232 2.75 -10.82 -21.89
N VAL A 233 3.26 -10.51 -23.07
CA VAL A 233 3.35 -11.47 -24.20
C VAL A 233 4.37 -12.59 -23.92
N LEU A 234 5.49 -12.27 -23.26
CA LEU A 234 6.52 -13.26 -22.93
C LEU A 234 6.09 -14.22 -21.80
N GLN A 235 5.03 -13.89 -21.06
CA GLN A 235 4.46 -14.75 -20.00
C GLN A 235 3.32 -15.65 -20.48
N MET A 236 2.87 -15.50 -21.72
CA MET A 236 1.90 -16.41 -22.37
C MET A 236 2.60 -17.59 -23.02
#